data_325f667fd72204428715f6bc21494c5a
#
_entry.id   325f667fd72204428715f6bc21494c5a
#
_cell.length_a   1.000
_cell.length_b   1.000
_cell.length_c   1.000
_cell.angle_alpha   90.00
_cell.angle_beta   90.00
_cell.angle_gamma   90.00
#
_symmetry.space_group_name_H-M   'P 1'
#
loop_
_entity.id
_entity.type
_entity.pdbx_description
1 polymer ?
#
loop_
_entity_poly.entity_id
_entity_poly.type
_entity_poly.pdbx_seq_one_letter_code
_entity_poly.pdbx_strand_id
1 'polypeptide(L)'
;MHLEDVNVQGFKSFSQKTQMSFQPGISVIIGNNGVGKSNILDAVVWAMGEDDILKMRCHKPAELFFVGSKDSPPAERIRVGLNFKQGTEKTAPGMQVVRELTRGGDSFYFIDGAAVDRSDCRKCLAEFNLDDALKTIIKQEQINDILMLDPVQRRRRIAWLIDIENEADFEARITTEIAPKFESYLQYLFPEGSGALQSVSRNGVMGLDIEVNLRGDRKRKAHQLSGGEKSVTSLALQLAVFGQLKSPIFFLDEVEPALDYTHHKSMQALLKSLAENKQLIMITHLRSTIQLANTVHGIRTRMDGSSFMKFYFVMDERLLSLYKCC
;
A
#
# COMPACT_ATOMS: atom_id res chain seq x y z
N MET A 1 -2.00 -11.86 -10.82
CA MET A 1 -1.68 -12.53 -9.54
C MET A 1 -2.25 -11.70 -8.40
N HIS A 2 -2.63 -12.29 -7.28
CA HIS A 2 -3.08 -11.59 -6.07
C HIS A 2 -2.52 -12.28 -4.82
N LEU A 3 -2.44 -11.56 -3.73
CA LEU A 3 -2.09 -12.11 -2.41
C LEU A 3 -3.33 -12.84 -1.86
N GLU A 4 -3.21 -14.15 -1.67
CA GLU A 4 -4.31 -15.00 -1.16
C GLU A 4 -4.25 -15.11 0.36
N ASP A 5 -3.04 -15.36 0.92
CA ASP A 5 -2.87 -15.51 2.37
C ASP A 5 -1.59 -14.85 2.86
N VAL A 6 -1.66 -14.33 4.07
CA VAL A 6 -0.52 -13.87 4.89
C VAL A 6 -0.49 -14.67 6.18
N ASN A 7 0.65 -15.27 6.48
CA ASN A 7 0.93 -15.96 7.73
C ASN A 7 2.04 -15.24 8.47
N VAL A 8 1.78 -14.75 9.67
CA VAL A 8 2.74 -13.99 10.47
C VAL A 8 2.94 -14.65 11.83
N GLN A 9 4.19 -14.83 12.25
CA GLN A 9 4.55 -15.34 13.55
C GLN A 9 5.86 -14.72 14.06
N GLY A 10 5.90 -14.32 15.33
CA GLY A 10 7.07 -13.74 15.97
C GLY A 10 7.43 -12.34 15.50
N PHE A 11 6.63 -11.71 14.65
CA PHE A 11 6.89 -10.41 14.04
C PHE A 11 6.19 -9.29 14.81
N LYS A 12 6.96 -8.33 15.34
CA LYS A 12 6.47 -7.16 16.08
C LYS A 12 5.42 -7.52 17.15
N SER A 13 4.15 -7.17 16.95
CA SER A 13 3.09 -7.46 17.91
C SER A 13 2.46 -8.85 17.77
N PHE A 14 2.82 -9.64 16.75
CA PHE A 14 2.28 -10.97 16.51
C PHE A 14 3.14 -12.06 17.14
N SER A 15 2.80 -12.51 18.35
CA SER A 15 3.51 -13.58 19.06
C SER A 15 3.24 -14.96 18.46
N GLN A 16 1.96 -15.27 18.25
CA GLN A 16 1.48 -16.54 17.73
C GLN A 16 1.19 -16.47 16.24
N LYS A 17 1.20 -17.64 15.58
CA LYS A 17 0.83 -17.75 14.17
C LYS A 17 -0.54 -17.14 13.94
N THR A 18 -0.57 -16.11 13.11
CA THR A 18 -1.79 -15.41 12.66
C THR A 18 -1.88 -15.54 11.16
N GLN A 19 -2.98 -16.09 10.68
CA GLN A 19 -3.27 -16.23 9.24
C GLN A 19 -4.38 -15.28 8.85
N MET A 20 -4.22 -14.65 7.69
CA MET A 20 -5.21 -13.76 7.07
C MET A 20 -5.36 -14.13 5.61
N SER A 21 -6.61 -14.35 5.17
CA SER A 21 -6.93 -14.72 3.79
C SER A 21 -7.60 -13.57 3.08
N PHE A 22 -7.10 -13.21 1.91
CA PHE A 22 -7.53 -12.08 1.11
C PHE A 22 -8.21 -12.55 -0.17
N GLN A 23 -9.12 -11.74 -0.70
CA GLN A 23 -9.76 -11.97 -1.99
C GLN A 23 -9.28 -10.93 -3.02
N PRO A 24 -9.40 -11.20 -4.33
CA PRO A 24 -9.27 -10.15 -5.33
C PRO A 24 -10.20 -8.97 -5.07
N GLY A 25 -9.85 -7.79 -5.56
CA GLY A 25 -10.59 -6.56 -5.31
C GLY A 25 -10.10 -5.85 -4.05
N ILE A 26 -11.01 -5.39 -3.19
CA ILE A 26 -10.70 -4.58 -2.01
C ILE A 26 -10.75 -5.43 -0.75
N SER A 27 -9.64 -5.51 -0.04
CA SER A 27 -9.53 -6.12 1.30
C SER A 27 -9.23 -5.04 2.33
N VAL A 28 -9.97 -5.03 3.43
CA VAL A 28 -9.84 -4.00 4.47
C VAL A 28 -9.45 -4.62 5.80
N ILE A 29 -8.45 -4.04 6.44
CA ILE A 29 -7.98 -4.39 7.78
C ILE A 29 -8.43 -3.29 8.74
N ILE A 30 -9.22 -3.67 9.75
CA ILE A 30 -9.79 -2.76 10.74
C ILE A 30 -9.37 -3.14 12.17
N GLY A 31 -9.45 -2.20 13.07
CA GLY A 31 -9.14 -2.37 14.49
C GLY A 31 -8.77 -1.05 15.14
N ASN A 32 -8.73 -0.99 16.45
CA ASN A 32 -8.36 0.22 17.20
C ASN A 32 -6.91 0.65 16.86
N ASN A 33 -6.57 1.90 17.19
CA ASN A 33 -5.19 2.36 17.04
C ASN A 33 -4.26 1.57 17.97
N GLY A 34 -3.05 1.26 17.50
CA GLY A 34 -2.05 0.53 18.26
C GLY A 34 -2.23 -1.01 18.30
N VAL A 35 -3.30 -1.58 17.72
CA VAL A 35 -3.51 -3.05 17.74
C VAL A 35 -2.63 -3.83 16.76
N GLY A 36 -1.78 -3.17 15.97
CA GLY A 36 -0.85 -3.84 15.05
C GLY A 36 -1.33 -3.98 13.61
N LYS A 37 -2.34 -3.22 13.16
CA LYS A 37 -2.81 -3.24 11.76
C LYS A 37 -1.68 -3.01 10.76
N SER A 38 -0.94 -1.92 10.90
CA SER A 38 0.18 -1.59 10.01
C SER A 38 1.36 -2.56 10.12
N ASN A 39 1.47 -3.33 11.23
CA ASN A 39 2.48 -4.38 11.35
C ASN A 39 2.24 -5.53 10.37
N ILE A 40 0.99 -5.72 9.91
CA ILE A 40 0.67 -6.70 8.86
C ILE A 40 1.30 -6.27 7.53
N LEU A 41 1.15 -4.98 7.16
CA LEU A 41 1.80 -4.45 5.94
C LEU A 41 3.32 -4.51 6.05
N ASP A 42 3.86 -4.16 7.20
CA ASP A 42 5.31 -4.27 7.44
C ASP A 42 5.79 -5.73 7.29
N ALA A 43 5.01 -6.72 7.77
CA ALA A 43 5.33 -8.13 7.60
C ALA A 43 5.32 -8.56 6.14
N VAL A 44 4.32 -8.11 5.35
CA VAL A 44 4.26 -8.39 3.91
C VAL A 44 5.47 -7.78 3.19
N VAL A 45 5.75 -6.51 3.43
CA VAL A 45 6.88 -5.77 2.85
C VAL A 45 8.20 -6.47 3.18
N TRP A 46 8.38 -6.85 4.44
CA TRP A 46 9.56 -7.57 4.89
C TRP A 46 9.72 -8.92 4.20
N ALA A 47 8.66 -9.71 4.10
CA ALA A 47 8.69 -11.01 3.46
C ALA A 47 8.97 -10.94 1.95
N MET A 48 8.58 -9.84 1.29
CA MET A 48 8.89 -9.57 -0.11
C MET A 48 10.34 -9.08 -0.35
N GLY A 49 11.18 -9.07 0.68
CA GLY A 49 12.61 -8.78 0.56
C GLY A 49 13.04 -7.34 0.83
N GLU A 50 12.20 -6.51 1.46
CA GLU A 50 12.63 -5.22 1.99
C GLU A 50 13.53 -5.42 3.22
N ASP A 51 14.71 -4.81 3.23
CA ASP A 51 15.67 -4.89 4.34
C ASP A 51 15.84 -3.56 5.06
N ASP A 52 15.38 -2.47 4.48
CA ASP A 52 15.40 -1.19 5.17
C ASP A 52 14.38 -1.20 6.31
N ILE A 53 14.88 -1.44 7.51
CA ILE A 53 14.06 -1.51 8.72
C ILE A 53 13.34 -0.20 9.03
N LEU A 54 13.86 0.95 8.57
CA LEU A 54 13.18 2.24 8.73
C LEU A 54 11.86 2.28 7.99
N LYS A 55 11.77 1.63 6.82
CA LYS A 55 10.51 1.49 6.08
C LYS A 55 9.47 0.66 6.84
N MET A 56 9.91 -0.19 7.76
CA MET A 56 9.08 -0.95 8.68
C MET A 56 8.96 -0.27 10.05
N ARG A 57 9.29 1.02 10.15
CA ARG A 57 9.19 1.81 11.39
C ARG A 57 10.01 1.21 12.55
N CYS A 58 11.17 0.63 12.24
CA CYS A 58 12.12 0.08 13.20
C CYS A 58 13.45 0.82 13.11
N HIS A 59 14.08 1.07 14.25
CA HIS A 59 15.41 1.67 14.33
C HIS A 59 16.51 0.63 14.57
N LYS A 60 16.13 -0.54 15.08
CA LYS A 60 17.04 -1.67 15.34
C LYS A 60 16.41 -2.97 14.82
N PRO A 61 17.21 -3.91 14.27
CA PRO A 61 16.72 -5.20 13.81
C PRO A 61 15.93 -5.98 14.87
N ALA A 62 16.28 -5.82 16.15
CA ALA A 62 15.59 -6.46 17.26
C ALA A 62 14.10 -6.04 17.38
N GLU A 63 13.72 -4.86 16.88
CA GLU A 63 12.35 -4.35 16.91
C GLU A 63 11.42 -5.04 15.90
N LEU A 64 11.97 -5.80 14.97
CA LEU A 64 11.19 -6.68 14.11
C LEU A 64 10.62 -7.89 14.87
N PHE A 65 11.27 -8.29 15.95
CA PHE A 65 10.86 -9.44 16.76
C PHE A 65 9.77 -9.04 17.76
N PHE A 66 8.87 -9.98 18.03
CA PHE A 66 7.98 -9.86 19.18
C PHE A 66 8.83 -9.81 20.47
N VAL A 67 8.68 -8.72 21.21
CA VAL A 67 9.53 -8.43 22.38
C VAL A 67 9.18 -9.25 23.62
N GLY A 68 8.10 -10.03 23.55
CA GLY A 68 7.52 -10.72 24.70
C GLY A 68 6.38 -9.97 25.34
N SER A 69 5.60 -10.67 26.11
CA SER A 69 4.48 -10.17 26.91
C SER A 69 4.40 -10.92 28.23
N LYS A 70 3.38 -10.61 29.04
CA LYS A 70 3.16 -11.33 30.31
C LYS A 70 2.95 -12.83 30.12
N ASP A 71 2.30 -13.24 29.03
CA ASP A 71 1.87 -14.62 28.80
C ASP A 71 2.61 -15.29 27.62
N SER A 72 3.52 -14.57 26.96
CA SER A 72 4.28 -15.07 25.81
C SER A 72 5.74 -14.61 25.88
N PRO A 73 6.72 -15.52 25.76
CA PRO A 73 8.13 -15.14 25.75
C PRO A 73 8.47 -14.33 24.50
N PRO A 74 9.59 -13.59 24.50
CA PRO A 74 10.13 -12.97 23.29
C PRO A 74 10.32 -14.00 22.18
N ALA A 75 10.07 -13.61 20.95
CA ALA A 75 10.26 -14.51 19.81
C ALA A 75 11.76 -14.69 19.52
N GLU A 76 12.20 -15.93 19.37
CA GLU A 76 13.56 -16.29 18.93
C GLU A 76 13.67 -16.33 17.40
N ARG A 77 12.52 -16.44 16.71
CA ARG A 77 12.43 -16.52 15.27
C ARG A 77 11.20 -15.75 14.78
N ILE A 78 11.38 -15.05 13.68
CA ILE A 78 10.29 -14.51 12.87
C ILE A 78 10.06 -15.46 11.70
N ARG A 79 8.81 -15.70 11.39
CA ARG A 79 8.39 -16.37 10.16
C ARG A 79 7.22 -15.63 9.54
N VAL A 80 7.37 -15.18 8.30
CA VAL A 80 6.29 -14.60 7.50
C VAL A 80 6.18 -15.36 6.20
N GLY A 81 4.99 -15.86 5.92
CA GLY A 81 4.66 -16.56 4.67
C GLY A 81 3.59 -15.79 3.91
N LEU A 82 3.78 -15.65 2.61
CA LEU A 82 2.87 -15.05 1.66
C LEU A 82 2.49 -16.09 0.63
N ASN A 83 1.19 -16.32 0.43
CA ASN A 83 0.70 -17.15 -0.65
C ASN A 83 0.09 -16.25 -1.71
N PHE A 84 0.60 -16.34 -2.93
CA PHE A 84 0.07 -15.65 -4.09
C PHE A 84 -0.63 -16.63 -5.01
N LYS A 85 -1.65 -16.16 -5.74
CA LYS A 85 -2.44 -16.97 -6.64
C LYS A 85 -2.73 -16.26 -7.96
N GLN A 86 -2.72 -17.00 -9.05
CA GLN A 86 -3.03 -16.49 -10.39
C GLN A 86 -4.47 -16.85 -10.74
N GLY A 87 -5.37 -15.86 -10.69
CA GLY A 87 -6.81 -16.10 -10.91
C GLY A 87 -7.58 -16.51 -9.65
N THR A 88 -8.85 -16.81 -9.79
CA THR A 88 -9.79 -17.07 -8.68
C THR A 88 -10.15 -18.55 -8.52
N GLU A 89 -9.78 -19.39 -9.47
CA GLU A 89 -10.08 -20.83 -9.42
C GLU A 89 -9.26 -21.53 -8.33
N LYS A 90 -9.85 -22.55 -7.69
CA LYS A 90 -9.15 -23.30 -6.62
C LYS A 90 -7.88 -24.00 -7.12
N THR A 91 -7.87 -24.42 -8.37
CA THR A 91 -6.75 -25.12 -9.03
C THR A 91 -5.75 -24.18 -9.72
N ALA A 92 -5.99 -22.87 -9.64
CA ALA A 92 -5.10 -21.90 -10.26
C ALA A 92 -3.69 -21.99 -9.67
N PRO A 93 -2.65 -21.82 -10.50
CA PRO A 93 -1.27 -21.86 -10.02
C PRO A 93 -1.02 -20.76 -8.99
N GLY A 94 -0.27 -21.11 -7.97
CA GLY A 94 0.12 -20.20 -6.89
C GLY A 94 1.62 -20.23 -6.68
N MET A 95 2.08 -19.34 -5.82
CA MET A 95 3.45 -19.28 -5.35
C MET A 95 3.45 -18.95 -3.86
N GLN A 96 4.21 -19.71 -3.09
CA GLN A 96 4.44 -19.39 -1.68
C GLN A 96 5.83 -18.78 -1.50
N VAL A 97 5.89 -17.62 -0.87
CA VAL A 97 7.13 -16.98 -0.43
C VAL A 97 7.16 -17.00 1.09
N VAL A 98 8.24 -17.52 1.67
CA VAL A 98 8.44 -17.48 3.14
C VAL A 98 9.77 -16.84 3.44
N ARG A 99 9.78 -15.92 4.38
CA ARG A 99 11.00 -15.38 4.96
C ARG A 99 11.05 -15.69 6.44
N GLU A 100 12.23 -16.12 6.90
CA GLU A 100 12.54 -16.35 8.31
C GLU A 100 13.75 -15.53 8.72
N LEU A 101 13.76 -15.10 9.98
CA LEU A 101 14.91 -14.44 10.61
C LEU A 101 15.05 -14.96 12.03
N THR A 102 16.27 -15.37 12.41
CA THR A 102 16.60 -15.73 13.78
C THR A 102 17.17 -14.53 14.55
N ARG A 103 17.11 -14.55 15.88
CA ARG A 103 17.77 -13.52 16.71
C ARG A 103 19.29 -13.49 16.52
N GLY A 104 19.88 -14.60 16.08
CA GLY A 104 21.29 -14.68 15.71
C GLY A 104 21.66 -13.91 14.45
N GLY A 105 20.65 -13.46 13.67
CA GLY A 105 20.83 -12.69 12.43
C GLY A 105 20.75 -13.54 11.16
N ASP A 106 20.55 -14.87 11.25
CA ASP A 106 20.41 -15.72 10.08
C ASP A 106 19.07 -15.46 9.40
N SER A 107 19.10 -15.13 8.10
CA SER A 107 17.92 -14.88 7.27
C SER A 107 17.79 -15.96 6.21
N PHE A 108 16.61 -16.57 6.09
CA PHE A 108 16.31 -17.65 5.16
C PHE A 108 15.11 -17.26 4.29
N TYR A 109 15.18 -17.65 3.02
CA TYR A 109 14.10 -17.47 2.04
C TYR A 109 13.69 -18.82 1.47
N PHE A 110 12.39 -18.99 1.26
CA PHE A 110 11.84 -20.21 0.65
C PHE A 110 10.81 -19.82 -0.41
N ILE A 111 10.87 -20.49 -1.55
CA ILE A 111 9.85 -20.45 -2.59
C ILE A 111 9.28 -21.86 -2.74
N ASP A 112 7.96 -21.99 -2.57
CA ASP A 112 7.23 -23.28 -2.61
C ASP A 112 7.89 -24.39 -1.76
N GLY A 113 8.41 -23.98 -0.60
CA GLY A 113 9.09 -24.84 0.36
C GLY A 113 10.55 -25.13 0.08
N ALA A 114 11.08 -24.78 -1.10
CA ALA A 114 12.49 -24.90 -1.42
C ALA A 114 13.29 -23.71 -0.88
N ALA A 115 14.41 -23.97 -0.20
CA ALA A 115 15.31 -22.93 0.25
C ALA A 115 16.00 -22.27 -0.97
N VAL A 116 16.00 -20.95 -1.00
CA VAL A 116 16.60 -20.14 -2.05
C VAL A 116 17.43 -19.02 -1.45
N ASP A 117 18.33 -18.44 -2.22
CA ASP A 117 18.98 -17.22 -1.79
C ASP A 117 18.07 -15.98 -2.01
N ARG A 118 18.48 -14.84 -1.44
CA ARG A 118 17.74 -13.59 -1.55
C ARG A 118 17.60 -13.10 -3.00
N SER A 119 18.64 -13.30 -3.82
CA SER A 119 18.65 -12.81 -5.20
C SER A 119 17.63 -13.58 -6.04
N ASP A 120 17.56 -14.90 -5.86
CA ASP A 120 16.62 -15.75 -6.56
C ASP A 120 15.18 -15.54 -6.09
N CYS A 121 14.98 -15.28 -4.79
CA CYS A 121 13.67 -14.87 -4.29
C CYS A 121 13.20 -13.57 -4.98
N ARG A 122 14.06 -12.57 -5.12
CA ARG A 122 13.73 -11.32 -5.81
C ARG A 122 13.45 -11.52 -7.30
N LYS A 123 14.23 -12.34 -7.99
CA LYS A 123 13.97 -12.68 -9.42
C LYS A 123 12.60 -13.32 -9.57
N CYS A 124 12.27 -14.28 -8.72
CA CYS A 124 10.98 -14.95 -8.75
C CYS A 124 9.81 -13.97 -8.51
N LEU A 125 9.94 -13.05 -7.56
CA LEU A 125 8.94 -11.99 -7.34
C LEU A 125 8.80 -11.07 -8.56
N ALA A 126 9.92 -10.71 -9.21
CA ALA A 126 9.94 -9.84 -10.39
C ALA A 126 9.25 -10.47 -11.61
N GLU A 127 9.34 -11.79 -11.80
CA GLU A 127 8.64 -12.51 -12.87
C GLU A 127 7.12 -12.29 -12.83
N PHE A 128 6.57 -12.04 -11.64
CA PHE A 128 5.15 -11.77 -11.42
C PHE A 128 4.85 -10.28 -11.14
N ASN A 129 5.82 -9.38 -11.31
CA ASN A 129 5.76 -7.96 -11.01
C ASN A 129 5.40 -7.67 -9.53
N LEU A 130 5.76 -8.57 -8.62
CA LEU A 130 5.53 -8.41 -7.19
C LEU A 130 6.61 -7.55 -6.52
N ASP A 131 7.78 -7.39 -7.11
CA ASP A 131 8.81 -6.44 -6.71
C ASP A 131 8.30 -4.99 -6.79
N ASP A 132 7.53 -4.66 -7.81
CA ASP A 132 6.84 -3.37 -7.94
C ASP A 132 5.82 -3.13 -6.82
N ALA A 133 5.29 -4.17 -6.17
CA ALA A 133 4.35 -4.01 -5.07
C ALA A 133 4.98 -3.29 -3.86
N LEU A 134 6.29 -3.36 -3.69
CA LEU A 134 7.02 -2.58 -2.68
C LEU A 134 7.02 -1.07 -2.97
N LYS A 135 6.84 -0.70 -4.24
CA LYS A 135 6.73 0.70 -4.67
C LYS A 135 5.31 1.26 -4.54
N THR A 136 4.29 0.38 -4.44
CA THR A 136 2.85 0.74 -4.41
C THR A 136 2.28 0.82 -2.99
N ILE A 137 3.10 1.19 -2.02
CA ILE A 137 2.70 1.34 -0.63
C ILE A 137 2.53 2.82 -0.32
N ILE A 138 1.32 3.23 0.05
CA ILE A 138 1.04 4.57 0.57
C ILE A 138 0.77 4.46 2.06
N LYS A 139 1.60 5.10 2.88
CA LYS A 139 1.42 5.20 4.33
C LYS A 139 0.88 6.57 4.70
N GLN A 140 0.06 6.64 5.74
CA GLN A 140 -0.52 7.88 6.27
C GLN A 140 0.53 9.00 6.42
N GLU A 141 1.65 8.68 7.02
CA GLU A 141 2.73 9.63 7.30
C GLU A 141 3.41 10.16 6.03
N GLN A 142 3.34 9.41 4.93
CA GLN A 142 4.05 9.67 3.67
C GLN A 142 3.12 10.15 2.54
N ILE A 143 1.82 10.29 2.82
CA ILE A 143 0.85 10.64 1.77
C ILE A 143 1.21 11.96 1.07
N ASN A 144 1.75 12.94 1.80
CA ASN A 144 2.09 14.25 1.25
C ASN A 144 3.53 14.36 0.72
N ASP A 145 4.37 13.35 0.94
CA ASP A 145 5.81 13.45 0.67
C ASP A 145 6.10 13.84 -0.78
N ILE A 146 5.52 13.13 -1.75
CA ILE A 146 5.79 13.38 -3.17
C ILE A 146 5.35 14.78 -3.61
N LEU A 147 4.26 15.30 -3.03
CA LEU A 147 3.75 16.63 -3.35
C LEU A 147 4.64 17.74 -2.76
N MET A 148 5.23 17.48 -1.59
CA MET A 148 6.04 18.46 -0.87
C MET A 148 7.52 18.48 -1.29
N LEU A 149 7.98 17.50 -2.06
CA LEU A 149 9.32 17.54 -2.67
C LEU A 149 9.50 18.79 -3.54
N ASP A 150 10.71 19.31 -3.63
CA ASP A 150 11.04 20.28 -4.67
C ASP A 150 10.91 19.65 -6.07
N PRO A 151 10.74 20.45 -7.14
CA PRO A 151 10.50 19.90 -8.48
C PRO A 151 11.56 18.91 -8.98
N VAL A 152 12.84 19.12 -8.66
CA VAL A 152 13.94 18.23 -9.08
C VAL A 152 13.88 16.91 -8.34
N GLN A 153 13.69 16.96 -7.03
CA GLN A 153 13.54 15.76 -6.20
C GLN A 153 12.29 14.97 -6.58
N ARG A 154 11.18 15.66 -6.84
CA ARG A 154 9.92 15.04 -7.29
C ARG A 154 10.10 14.29 -8.61
N ARG A 155 10.74 14.93 -9.59
CA ARG A 155 11.05 14.30 -10.87
C ARG A 155 11.88 13.02 -10.68
N ARG A 156 12.97 13.10 -9.90
CA ARG A 156 13.83 11.96 -9.59
C ARG A 156 13.07 10.84 -8.88
N ARG A 157 12.19 11.19 -7.93
CA ARG A 157 11.37 10.21 -7.20
C ARG A 157 10.39 9.49 -8.12
N ILE A 158 9.70 10.21 -9.00
CA ILE A 158 8.78 9.62 -9.97
C ILE A 158 9.54 8.75 -10.97
N ALA A 159 10.66 9.24 -11.55
CA ALA A 159 11.48 8.49 -12.48
C ALA A 159 11.96 7.16 -11.87
N TRP A 160 12.40 7.18 -10.61
CA TRP A 160 12.76 5.97 -9.88
C TRP A 160 11.58 5.02 -9.68
N LEU A 161 10.39 5.54 -9.37
CA LEU A 161 9.18 4.71 -9.18
C LEU A 161 8.81 3.95 -10.45
N ILE A 162 8.91 4.59 -11.63
CA ILE A 162 8.50 4.02 -12.92
C ILE A 162 9.67 3.43 -13.73
N ASP A 163 10.86 3.30 -13.11
CA ASP A 163 12.08 2.73 -13.69
C ASP A 163 12.49 3.39 -15.03
N ILE A 164 12.43 4.73 -15.10
CA ILE A 164 12.85 5.51 -16.28
C ILE A 164 14.05 6.38 -15.95
N GLU A 165 15.15 6.18 -16.70
CA GLU A 165 16.38 6.98 -16.58
C GLU A 165 16.50 8.03 -17.68
N ASN A 166 15.97 7.75 -18.86
CA ASN A 166 16.05 8.64 -20.03
C ASN A 166 15.07 9.80 -19.90
N GLU A 167 15.54 11.03 -20.21
CA GLU A 167 14.74 12.23 -20.11
C GLU A 167 13.58 12.28 -21.09
N ALA A 168 13.80 11.89 -22.35
CA ALA A 168 12.75 11.91 -23.36
C ALA A 168 11.63 10.89 -23.06
N ASP A 169 11.99 9.72 -22.54
CA ASP A 169 11.04 8.67 -22.14
C ASP A 169 10.24 9.13 -20.92
N PHE A 170 10.88 9.82 -19.97
CA PHE A 170 10.21 10.40 -18.81
C PHE A 170 9.18 11.45 -19.24
N GLU A 171 9.56 12.41 -20.09
CA GLU A 171 8.65 13.46 -20.59
C GLU A 171 7.48 12.86 -21.39
N ALA A 172 7.76 11.88 -22.23
CA ALA A 172 6.72 11.17 -22.96
C ALA A 172 5.74 10.50 -22.00
N ARG A 173 6.24 9.77 -20.99
CA ARG A 173 5.40 9.07 -20.00
C ARG A 173 4.58 10.02 -19.14
N ILE A 174 5.19 11.12 -18.69
CA ILE A 174 4.47 12.15 -17.95
C ILE A 174 3.33 12.72 -18.78
N THR A 175 3.60 13.09 -20.03
CA THR A 175 2.62 13.80 -20.89
C THR A 175 1.50 12.88 -21.37
N THR A 176 1.84 11.65 -21.78
CA THR A 176 0.85 10.76 -22.44
C THR A 176 0.06 9.89 -21.48
N GLU A 177 0.59 9.62 -20.28
CA GLU A 177 -0.01 8.63 -19.38
C GLU A 177 -0.27 9.19 -17.98
N ILE A 178 0.73 9.81 -17.32
CA ILE A 178 0.60 10.18 -15.91
C ILE A 178 -0.24 11.45 -15.75
N ALA A 179 0.02 12.51 -16.54
CA ALA A 179 -0.71 13.77 -16.40
C ALA A 179 -2.21 13.62 -16.73
N PRO A 180 -2.63 12.91 -17.80
CA PRO A 180 -4.05 12.66 -18.07
C PRO A 180 -4.73 11.84 -16.96
N LYS A 181 -4.04 10.84 -16.41
CA LYS A 181 -4.55 10.05 -15.28
C LYS A 181 -4.67 10.89 -14.01
N PHE A 182 -3.67 11.72 -13.71
CA PHE A 182 -3.68 12.62 -12.56
C PHE A 182 -4.85 13.60 -12.65
N GLU A 183 -5.06 14.22 -13.80
CA GLU A 183 -6.20 15.11 -14.04
C GLU A 183 -7.53 14.38 -13.90
N SER A 184 -7.68 13.20 -14.50
CA SER A 184 -8.87 12.37 -14.36
C SER A 184 -9.17 12.04 -12.89
N TYR A 185 -8.18 11.65 -12.11
CA TYR A 185 -8.36 11.35 -10.69
C TYR A 185 -8.69 12.59 -9.86
N LEU A 186 -8.14 13.75 -10.19
CA LEU A 186 -8.54 15.01 -9.58
C LEU A 186 -10.00 15.37 -9.88
N GLN A 187 -10.49 15.15 -11.11
CA GLN A 187 -11.88 15.39 -11.48
C GLN A 187 -12.85 14.45 -10.77
N TYR A 188 -12.45 13.19 -10.49
CA TYR A 188 -13.25 12.32 -9.62
C TYR A 188 -13.42 12.90 -8.21
N LEU A 189 -12.37 13.49 -7.67
CA LEU A 189 -12.33 14.01 -6.30
C LEU A 189 -12.89 15.45 -6.21
N PHE A 190 -12.68 16.23 -7.24
CA PHE A 190 -13.13 17.62 -7.40
C PHE A 190 -13.75 17.77 -8.80
N PRO A 191 -15.08 17.77 -8.94
CA PRO A 191 -15.73 17.80 -10.28
C PRO A 191 -15.30 18.98 -11.17
N GLU A 192 -14.99 20.15 -10.59
CA GLU A 192 -14.45 21.31 -11.29
C GLU A 192 -12.91 21.36 -11.26
N GLY A 193 -12.29 20.30 -10.75
CA GLY A 193 -10.85 20.20 -10.55
C GLY A 193 -10.10 19.98 -11.85
N SER A 194 -8.94 20.60 -11.96
CA SER A 194 -7.94 20.31 -12.98
C SER A 194 -6.55 20.27 -12.39
N GLY A 195 -5.67 19.51 -13.01
CA GLY A 195 -4.28 19.39 -12.58
C GLY A 195 -3.33 19.28 -13.76
N ALA A 196 -2.18 19.92 -13.64
CA ALA A 196 -1.14 19.88 -14.66
C ALA A 196 0.20 19.51 -14.04
N LEU A 197 0.93 18.66 -14.72
CA LEU A 197 2.33 18.33 -14.45
C LEU A 197 3.18 19.05 -15.49
N GLN A 198 4.10 19.91 -15.05
CA GLN A 198 4.89 20.77 -15.92
C GLN A 198 6.37 20.55 -15.68
N SER A 199 7.10 20.25 -16.73
CA SER A 199 8.56 20.23 -16.69
C SER A 199 9.10 21.65 -16.55
N VAL A 200 10.00 21.84 -15.59
CA VAL A 200 10.62 23.12 -15.27
C VAL A 200 12.13 22.95 -15.18
N SER A 201 12.87 23.93 -15.68
CA SER A 201 14.33 23.95 -15.51
C SER A 201 14.72 24.84 -14.32
N ARG A 202 15.50 24.31 -13.39
CA ARG A 202 16.09 25.05 -12.27
C ARG A 202 17.60 24.87 -12.28
N ASN A 203 18.34 25.95 -12.52
CA ASN A 203 19.80 25.93 -12.60
C ASN A 203 20.34 24.87 -13.57
N GLY A 204 19.70 24.71 -14.73
CA GLY A 204 20.09 23.71 -15.73
C GLY A 204 19.67 22.25 -15.41
N VAL A 205 18.99 22.01 -14.29
CA VAL A 205 18.47 20.69 -13.90
C VAL A 205 16.95 20.65 -14.11
N MET A 206 16.49 19.62 -14.80
CA MET A 206 15.06 19.42 -15.03
C MET A 206 14.33 18.94 -13.77
N GLY A 207 13.17 19.53 -13.53
CA GLY A 207 12.28 19.22 -12.44
C GLY A 207 10.85 19.06 -12.94
N LEU A 208 9.94 18.57 -12.08
CA LEU A 208 8.52 18.44 -12.34
C LEU A 208 7.73 19.29 -11.34
N ASP A 209 7.06 20.35 -11.83
CA ASP A 209 6.16 21.18 -11.00
C ASP A 209 4.71 20.70 -11.12
N ILE A 210 3.92 21.01 -10.11
CA ILE A 210 2.51 20.62 -10.03
C ILE A 210 1.68 21.88 -9.84
N GLU A 211 0.74 22.08 -10.72
CA GLU A 211 -0.29 23.13 -10.60
C GLU A 211 -1.67 22.47 -10.58
N VAL A 212 -2.51 22.87 -9.65
CA VAL A 212 -3.90 22.40 -9.54
C VAL A 212 -4.86 23.57 -9.39
N ASN A 213 -6.04 23.39 -9.96
CA ASN A 213 -7.19 24.25 -9.72
C ASN A 213 -8.31 23.31 -9.19
N LEU A 214 -8.59 23.34 -7.90
CA LEU A 214 -9.50 22.39 -7.26
C LEU A 214 -10.97 22.88 -7.22
N ARG A 215 -11.21 24.18 -7.46
CA ARG A 215 -12.52 24.81 -7.31
C ARG A 215 -12.97 25.60 -8.55
N GLY A 216 -12.26 25.44 -9.67
CA GLY A 216 -12.53 26.23 -10.87
C GLY A 216 -12.16 27.72 -10.76
N ASP A 217 -11.55 28.15 -9.64
CA ASP A 217 -11.26 29.55 -9.34
C ASP A 217 -9.90 30.02 -9.86
N ARG A 218 -8.82 29.37 -9.40
CA ARG A 218 -7.43 29.73 -9.73
C ARG A 218 -6.48 28.56 -9.62
N LYS A 219 -5.43 28.60 -10.40
CA LYS A 219 -4.30 27.67 -10.28
C LYS A 219 -3.51 27.94 -9.01
N ARG A 220 -3.14 26.88 -8.32
CA ARG A 220 -2.36 26.89 -7.07
C ARG A 220 -1.24 25.87 -7.15
N LYS A 221 -0.12 26.20 -6.56
CA LYS A 221 1.00 25.27 -6.35
C LYS A 221 0.82 24.49 -5.04
N ALA A 222 1.52 23.37 -4.92
CA ALA A 222 1.42 22.46 -3.78
C ALA A 222 1.48 23.15 -2.40
N HIS A 223 2.37 24.14 -2.21
CA HIS A 223 2.53 24.85 -0.94
C HIS A 223 1.35 25.76 -0.58
N GLN A 224 0.50 26.11 -1.55
CA GLN A 224 -0.67 27.00 -1.38
C GLN A 224 -1.95 26.23 -1.02
N LEU A 225 -1.91 24.90 -1.03
CA LEU A 225 -3.04 24.04 -0.73
C LEU A 225 -3.23 23.88 0.78
N SER A 226 -4.47 23.72 1.24
CA SER A 226 -4.79 23.31 2.60
C SER A 226 -4.31 21.88 2.86
N GLY A 227 -4.30 21.43 4.12
CA GLY A 227 -3.88 20.08 4.49
C GLY A 227 -4.65 18.99 3.75
N GLY A 228 -5.99 19.05 3.75
CA GLY A 228 -6.85 18.10 3.05
C GLY A 228 -6.66 18.14 1.52
N GLU A 229 -6.61 19.35 0.93
CA GLU A 229 -6.35 19.53 -0.50
C GLU A 229 -4.99 18.93 -0.92
N LYS A 230 -3.94 19.09 -0.07
CA LYS A 230 -2.63 18.45 -0.29
C LYS A 230 -2.73 16.94 -0.32
N SER A 231 -3.39 16.35 0.66
CA SER A 231 -3.49 14.89 0.77
C SER A 231 -4.25 14.29 -0.40
N VAL A 232 -5.35 14.91 -0.83
CA VAL A 232 -6.12 14.46 -2.00
C VAL A 232 -5.31 14.60 -3.28
N THR A 233 -4.67 15.74 -3.50
CA THR A 233 -3.81 15.98 -4.68
C THR A 233 -2.65 15.01 -4.72
N SER A 234 -2.01 14.77 -3.58
CA SER A 234 -0.90 13.83 -3.47
C SER A 234 -1.31 12.40 -3.75
N LEU A 235 -2.47 11.98 -3.21
CA LEU A 235 -3.01 10.65 -3.46
C LEU A 235 -3.34 10.47 -4.96
N ALA A 236 -4.00 11.44 -5.58
CA ALA A 236 -4.29 11.40 -7.01
C ALA A 236 -3.02 11.25 -7.86
N LEU A 237 -1.97 12.00 -7.53
CA LEU A 237 -0.67 11.87 -8.20
C LEU A 237 -0.03 10.51 -7.98
N GLN A 238 0.03 10.04 -6.74
CA GLN A 238 0.61 8.72 -6.42
C GLN A 238 -0.11 7.60 -7.15
N LEU A 239 -1.45 7.62 -7.16
CA LEU A 239 -2.25 6.62 -7.88
C LEU A 239 -2.05 6.71 -9.40
N ALA A 240 -1.88 7.90 -9.97
CA ALA A 240 -1.56 8.07 -11.38
C ALA A 240 -0.19 7.49 -11.74
N VAL A 241 0.82 7.71 -10.89
CA VAL A 241 2.17 7.12 -11.03
C VAL A 241 2.12 5.60 -10.83
N PHE A 242 1.43 5.11 -9.80
CA PHE A 242 1.31 3.67 -9.53
C PHE A 242 0.55 2.93 -10.62
N GLY A 243 -0.36 3.62 -11.33
CA GLY A 243 -1.01 3.09 -12.51
C GLY A 243 -0.05 2.69 -13.64
N GLN A 244 1.19 3.21 -13.63
CA GLN A 244 2.25 2.85 -14.57
C GLN A 244 3.01 1.59 -14.17
N LEU A 245 2.92 1.21 -12.90
CA LEU A 245 3.59 0.03 -12.38
C LEU A 245 2.81 -1.23 -12.74
N LYS A 246 3.55 -2.28 -13.05
CA LYS A 246 2.95 -3.58 -13.38
C LYS A 246 2.45 -4.32 -12.13
N SER A 247 2.73 -3.81 -10.93
CA SER A 247 2.28 -4.44 -9.68
C SER A 247 0.80 -4.82 -9.72
N PRO A 248 0.44 -6.04 -9.37
CA PRO A 248 -0.94 -6.45 -9.25
C PRO A 248 -1.61 -6.03 -7.93
N ILE A 249 -0.83 -5.54 -6.96
CA ILE A 249 -1.29 -5.28 -5.59
C ILE A 249 -0.90 -3.86 -5.16
N PHE A 250 -1.83 -3.14 -4.52
CA PHE A 250 -1.59 -1.84 -3.89
C PHE A 250 -1.89 -1.92 -2.40
N PHE A 251 -1.06 -1.27 -1.60
CA PHE A 251 -1.21 -1.17 -0.15
C PHE A 251 -1.47 0.27 0.27
N LEU A 252 -2.58 0.49 0.99
CA LEU A 252 -3.01 1.82 1.43
C LEU A 252 -3.21 1.81 2.95
N ASP A 253 -2.35 2.50 3.69
CA ASP A 253 -2.41 2.56 5.16
C ASP A 253 -2.94 3.92 5.62
N GLU A 254 -4.21 3.95 6.06
CA GLU A 254 -4.92 5.12 6.59
C GLU A 254 -4.79 6.38 5.72
N VAL A 255 -5.07 6.23 4.40
CA VAL A 255 -4.92 7.33 3.44
C VAL A 255 -6.10 8.30 3.40
N GLU A 256 -7.25 7.93 3.98
CA GLU A 256 -8.51 8.69 3.90
C GLU A 256 -8.72 9.78 4.97
N PRO A 257 -8.09 9.77 6.16
CA PRO A 257 -8.41 10.73 7.23
C PRO A 257 -8.22 12.20 6.86
N ALA A 258 -7.52 12.45 5.78
CA ALA A 258 -7.28 13.78 5.25
C ALA A 258 -8.42 14.33 4.37
N LEU A 259 -9.50 13.56 4.17
CA LEU A 259 -10.59 13.92 3.25
C LEU A 259 -11.81 14.43 4.02
N ASP A 260 -12.44 15.48 3.50
CA ASP A 260 -13.76 15.91 3.93
C ASP A 260 -14.83 14.88 3.54
N TYR A 261 -15.92 14.82 4.29
CA TYR A 261 -17.02 13.89 4.04
C TYR A 261 -17.57 13.95 2.59
N THR A 262 -17.55 15.13 1.99
CA THR A 262 -17.97 15.34 0.60
C THR A 262 -17.12 14.58 -0.42
N HIS A 263 -15.84 14.39 -0.14
CA HIS A 263 -14.90 13.69 -1.03
C HIS A 263 -14.89 12.16 -0.83
N HIS A 264 -15.52 11.65 0.24
CA HIS A 264 -15.56 10.21 0.52
C HIS A 264 -16.23 9.40 -0.59
N LYS A 265 -17.35 9.87 -1.16
CA LYS A 265 -18.04 9.17 -2.26
C LYS A 265 -17.20 9.12 -3.53
N SER A 266 -16.55 10.22 -3.86
CA SER A 266 -15.64 10.31 -5.02
C SER A 266 -14.42 9.41 -4.84
N MET A 267 -13.86 9.38 -3.64
CA MET A 267 -12.78 8.44 -3.30
C MET A 267 -13.22 6.98 -3.45
N GLN A 268 -14.42 6.64 -3.01
CA GLN A 268 -14.96 5.30 -3.19
C GLN A 268 -15.05 4.89 -4.66
N ALA A 269 -15.52 5.79 -5.52
CA ALA A 269 -15.59 5.54 -6.96
C ALA A 269 -14.18 5.30 -7.55
N LEU A 270 -13.20 6.11 -7.14
CA LEU A 270 -11.81 5.94 -7.55
C LEU A 270 -11.22 4.61 -7.09
N LEU A 271 -11.41 4.24 -5.81
CA LEU A 271 -10.92 2.97 -5.28
C LEU A 271 -11.56 1.76 -5.97
N LYS A 272 -12.86 1.83 -6.30
CA LYS A 272 -13.54 0.79 -7.07
C LYS A 272 -12.95 0.63 -8.47
N SER A 273 -12.73 1.73 -9.18
CA SER A 273 -12.13 1.71 -10.52
C SER A 273 -10.72 1.11 -10.51
N LEU A 274 -9.93 1.43 -9.49
CA LEU A 274 -8.60 0.79 -9.32
C LEU A 274 -8.71 -0.70 -9.03
N ALA A 275 -9.70 -1.11 -8.22
CA ALA A 275 -9.88 -2.50 -7.81
C ALA A 275 -10.36 -3.42 -8.94
N GLU A 276 -10.84 -2.89 -10.07
CA GLU A 276 -11.18 -3.69 -11.26
C GLU A 276 -9.98 -4.45 -11.84
N ASN A 277 -8.78 -3.87 -11.73
CA ASN A 277 -7.57 -4.42 -12.32
C ASN A 277 -6.45 -4.72 -11.31
N LYS A 278 -6.61 -4.30 -10.06
CA LYS A 278 -5.60 -4.41 -9.01
C LYS A 278 -6.25 -4.92 -7.72
N GLN A 279 -5.51 -5.68 -6.94
CA GLN A 279 -5.91 -5.96 -5.57
C GLN A 279 -5.53 -4.78 -4.68
N LEU A 280 -6.48 -4.26 -3.90
CA LEU A 280 -6.24 -3.20 -2.92
C LEU A 280 -6.29 -3.80 -1.51
N ILE A 281 -5.21 -3.67 -0.76
CA ILE A 281 -5.16 -4.05 0.66
C ILE A 281 -5.07 -2.76 1.46
N MET A 282 -6.12 -2.48 2.23
CA MET A 282 -6.29 -1.19 2.88
C MET A 282 -6.40 -1.33 4.39
N ILE A 283 -5.74 -0.46 5.12
CA ILE A 283 -6.01 -0.23 6.54
C ILE A 283 -6.87 1.03 6.63
N THR A 284 -8.02 0.95 7.26
CA THR A 284 -8.93 2.10 7.40
C THR A 284 -9.81 2.01 8.65
N HIS A 285 -10.31 3.16 9.07
CA HIS A 285 -11.35 3.31 10.09
C HIS A 285 -12.67 3.83 9.50
N LEU A 286 -12.69 4.19 8.22
CA LEU A 286 -13.87 4.78 7.58
C LEU A 286 -14.90 3.71 7.21
N ARG A 287 -16.12 3.83 7.78
CA ARG A 287 -17.24 2.94 7.46
C ARG A 287 -17.55 2.89 5.98
N SER A 288 -17.45 4.01 5.31
CA SER A 288 -17.70 4.15 3.88
C SER A 288 -16.74 3.30 3.03
N THR A 289 -15.47 3.21 3.40
CA THR A 289 -14.47 2.37 2.72
C THR A 289 -14.66 0.90 3.08
N ILE A 290 -15.00 0.59 4.33
CA ILE A 290 -15.30 -0.78 4.77
C ILE A 290 -16.46 -1.38 3.95
N GLN A 291 -17.47 -0.57 3.57
CA GLN A 291 -18.60 -1.00 2.73
C GLN A 291 -18.22 -1.37 1.29
N LEU A 292 -17.04 -0.97 0.82
CA LEU A 292 -16.54 -1.33 -0.52
C LEU A 292 -15.78 -2.65 -0.53
N ALA A 293 -15.40 -3.14 0.65
CA ALA A 293 -14.49 -4.28 0.76
C ALA A 293 -15.15 -5.58 0.30
N ASN A 294 -14.39 -6.41 -0.40
CA ASN A 294 -14.71 -7.80 -0.65
C ASN A 294 -14.43 -8.65 0.59
N THR A 295 -13.39 -8.27 1.36
CA THR A 295 -13.06 -8.93 2.63
C THR A 295 -12.73 -7.92 3.72
N VAL A 296 -13.13 -8.26 4.95
CA VAL A 296 -12.85 -7.43 6.14
C VAL A 296 -12.17 -8.27 7.21
N HIS A 297 -11.03 -7.80 7.69
CA HIS A 297 -10.23 -8.42 8.75
C HIS A 297 -10.23 -7.55 9.99
N GLY A 298 -10.70 -8.08 11.10
CA GLY A 298 -10.68 -7.39 12.38
C GLY A 298 -9.49 -7.79 13.25
N ILE A 299 -8.59 -6.86 13.53
CA ILE A 299 -7.43 -7.07 14.40
C ILE A 299 -7.72 -6.51 15.79
N ARG A 300 -7.31 -7.26 16.81
CA ARG A 300 -7.34 -6.87 18.22
C ARG A 300 -6.08 -7.27 18.95
N THR A 301 -5.89 -6.70 20.11
CA THR A 301 -4.90 -7.13 21.09
C THR A 301 -5.52 -8.11 22.09
N ARG A 302 -4.76 -9.13 22.48
CA ARG A 302 -5.05 -9.97 23.65
C ARG A 302 -4.81 -9.20 24.94
N MET A 303 -5.18 -9.80 26.07
CA MET A 303 -4.93 -9.21 27.40
C MET A 303 -3.43 -9.03 27.67
N ASP A 304 -2.60 -9.83 27.03
CA ASP A 304 -1.13 -9.77 27.12
C ASP A 304 -0.50 -8.70 26.19
N GLY A 305 -1.30 -7.98 25.42
CA GLY A 305 -0.85 -6.94 24.47
C GLY A 305 -0.45 -7.48 23.09
N SER A 306 -0.42 -8.81 22.87
CA SER A 306 -0.12 -9.37 21.56
C SER A 306 -1.29 -9.24 20.59
N SER A 307 -0.98 -9.06 19.29
CA SER A 307 -1.98 -8.92 18.22
C SER A 307 -2.51 -10.28 17.76
N PHE A 308 -3.78 -10.29 17.37
CA PHE A 308 -4.40 -11.45 16.73
C PHE A 308 -5.54 -11.03 15.81
N MET A 309 -5.87 -11.88 14.85
CA MET A 309 -7.08 -11.72 14.03
C MET A 309 -8.29 -12.19 14.81
N LYS A 310 -9.23 -11.28 15.08
CA LYS A 310 -10.45 -11.59 15.84
C LYS A 310 -11.55 -12.17 14.95
N PHE A 311 -11.71 -11.62 13.75
CA PHE A 311 -12.73 -12.05 12.80
C PHE A 311 -12.28 -11.77 11.36
N TYR A 312 -12.89 -12.53 10.47
CA TYR A 312 -12.75 -12.42 9.03
C TYR A 312 -14.13 -12.56 8.39
N PHE A 313 -14.49 -11.66 7.50
CA PHE A 313 -15.71 -11.71 6.72
C PHE A 313 -15.41 -11.56 5.24
N VAL A 314 -16.07 -12.40 4.44
CA VAL A 314 -16.26 -12.16 3.01
C VAL A 314 -17.57 -11.41 2.87
N MET A 315 -17.54 -10.23 2.27
CA MET A 315 -18.72 -9.40 2.07
C MET A 315 -19.50 -9.93 0.87
N ASP A 316 -20.63 -10.56 1.12
CA ASP A 316 -21.59 -10.91 0.08
C ASP A 316 -22.73 -9.86 -0.01
N GLU A 317 -23.50 -9.91 -1.09
CA GLU A 317 -24.62 -8.97 -1.31
C GLU A 317 -25.68 -9.02 -0.19
N ARG A 318 -25.81 -10.14 0.52
CA ARG A 318 -26.77 -10.32 1.63
C ARG A 318 -26.30 -9.55 2.87
N LEU A 319 -25.01 -9.59 3.17
CA LEU A 319 -24.43 -8.80 4.28
C LEU A 319 -24.49 -7.30 4.00
N LEU A 320 -24.26 -6.89 2.74
CA LEU A 320 -24.39 -5.48 2.34
C LEU A 320 -25.81 -4.94 2.52
N SER A 321 -26.84 -5.76 2.35
CA SER A 321 -28.24 -5.35 2.57
C SER A 321 -28.56 -5.08 4.05
N LEU A 322 -27.94 -5.80 4.97
CA LEU A 322 -28.13 -5.62 6.42
C LEU A 322 -27.49 -4.32 6.92
N TYR A 323 -26.37 -3.89 6.31
CA TYR A 323 -25.70 -2.63 6.66
C TYR A 323 -26.36 -1.38 6.05
N LYS A 324 -27.22 -1.52 5.06
CA LYS A 324 -27.97 -0.39 4.47
C LYS A 324 -29.18 0.04 5.31
N CYS A 325 -29.58 -0.75 6.28
CA CYS A 325 -30.75 -0.51 7.15
C CYS A 325 -30.39 0.07 8.52
N CYS A 326 -29.14 0.40 8.79
CA CYS A 326 -28.67 1.14 9.95
C CYS A 326 -27.95 2.42 9.46
#